data_af35258681ae2d95cc268ee9fc7300e3
#
_entry.id   af35258681ae2d95cc268ee9fc7300e3
#
_cell.length_a   1.000
_cell.length_b   1.000
_cell.length_c   1.000
_cell.angle_alpha   90.00
_cell.angle_beta   90.00
_cell.angle_gamma   90.00
#
_symmetry.space_group_name_H-M   'P 1'
#
loop_
_entity.id
_entity.type
_entity.pdbx_description
1 polymer ?
#
loop_
_entity_poly.entity_id
_entity_poly.type
_entity_poly.pdbx_seq_one_letter_code
_entity_poly.pdbx_strand_id
1 'polypeptide(L)'
;MTIAVAYRPDEFGKAALDWAVGQSKIAGDSVVIINISKVEPRLDAGFARGNHIQALGEGLESSGVAYEIRQAVGENVADAVLFEAEQAGATTIVVGIRRRSPVGKMLMGSVAQSILLDSPVPVVAVKP
;
A
#
# COMPACT_ATOMS: atom_id res chain seq x y z
N MET A 1 -0.65 15.01 8.29
CA MET A 1 0.41 14.02 7.96
C MET A 1 -0.06 13.14 6.82
N THR A 2 0.82 12.35 6.25
CA THR A 2 0.52 11.51 5.08
C THR A 2 0.82 10.04 5.40
N ILE A 3 -0.15 9.17 5.10
CA ILE A 3 -0.02 7.74 5.26
C ILE A 3 0.16 7.12 3.88
N ALA A 4 1.26 6.40 3.66
CA ALA A 4 1.48 5.67 2.41
C ALA A 4 0.95 4.24 2.55
N VAL A 5 0.27 3.76 1.53
CA VAL A 5 -0.25 2.39 1.47
C VAL A 5 0.49 1.64 0.37
N ALA A 6 1.15 0.55 0.72
CA ALA A 6 1.73 -0.38 -0.24
C ALA A 6 0.59 -1.23 -0.80
N TYR A 7 0.06 -0.82 -1.96
CA TYR A 7 -1.20 -1.34 -2.48
C TYR A 7 -1.02 -2.35 -3.60
N ARG A 8 -1.78 -3.43 -3.53
CA ARG A 8 -2.03 -4.38 -4.62
C ARG A 8 -3.54 -4.60 -4.69
N PRO A 9 -4.11 -4.91 -5.87
CA PRO A 9 -5.54 -5.18 -6.00
C PRO A 9 -5.89 -6.59 -5.50
N ASP A 10 -5.62 -6.86 -4.24
CA ASP A 10 -5.89 -8.13 -3.57
C ASP A 10 -6.36 -7.86 -2.14
N GLU A 11 -6.60 -8.92 -1.37
CA GLU A 11 -7.08 -8.80 0.01
C GLU A 11 -6.10 -8.05 0.93
N PHE A 12 -4.81 -8.18 0.66
CA PHE A 12 -3.77 -7.52 1.47
C PHE A 12 -3.77 -6.02 1.23
N GLY A 13 -3.81 -5.61 -0.02
CA GLY A 13 -3.90 -4.19 -0.39
C GLY A 13 -5.18 -3.56 0.12
N LYS A 14 -6.30 -4.28 0.03
CA LYS A 14 -7.57 -3.79 0.54
C LYS A 14 -7.53 -3.58 2.06
N ALA A 15 -6.98 -4.54 2.80
CA ALA A 15 -6.87 -4.43 4.26
C ALA A 15 -5.99 -3.25 4.67
N ALA A 16 -4.86 -3.07 4.00
CA ALA A 16 -3.97 -1.95 4.26
C ALA A 16 -4.66 -0.60 3.97
N LEU A 17 -5.36 -0.52 2.86
CA LEU A 17 -6.09 0.69 2.48
C LEU A 17 -7.23 1.00 3.45
N ASP A 18 -8.01 0.01 3.82
CA ASP A 18 -9.13 0.20 4.75
C ASP A 18 -8.63 0.72 6.10
N TRP A 19 -7.52 0.20 6.59
CA TRP A 19 -6.91 0.69 7.82
C TRP A 19 -6.47 2.15 7.68
N ALA A 20 -5.79 2.48 6.58
CA ALA A 20 -5.29 3.84 6.34
C ALA A 20 -6.44 4.85 6.22
N VAL A 21 -7.51 4.49 5.52
CA VAL A 21 -8.70 5.34 5.39
C VAL A 21 -9.35 5.56 6.75
N GLY A 22 -9.50 4.51 7.53
CA GLY A 22 -10.06 4.61 8.89
C GLY A 22 -9.22 5.54 9.78
N GLN A 23 -7.91 5.39 9.74
CA GLN A 23 -7.00 6.24 10.50
C GLN A 23 -7.05 7.69 10.02
N SER A 24 -7.11 7.89 8.72
CA SER A 24 -7.21 9.23 8.13
C SER A 24 -8.48 9.96 8.58
N LYS A 25 -9.60 9.25 8.68
CA LYS A 25 -10.86 9.84 9.18
C LYS A 25 -10.77 10.28 10.63
N ILE A 26 -9.98 9.57 11.44
CA ILE A 26 -9.80 9.91 12.85
C ILE A 26 -8.85 11.09 13.02
N ALA A 27 -7.69 11.06 12.36
CA ALA A 27 -6.60 11.99 12.58
C ALA A 27 -6.50 13.12 11.57
N GLY A 28 -7.27 13.06 10.48
CA GLY A 28 -7.21 14.07 9.42
C GLY A 28 -6.01 13.92 8.49
N ASP A 29 -5.38 12.74 8.46
CA ASP A 29 -4.24 12.49 7.58
C ASP A 29 -4.67 12.32 6.13
N SER A 30 -3.79 12.63 5.19
CA SER A 30 -3.97 12.27 3.78
C SER A 30 -3.42 10.87 3.53
N VAL A 31 -3.89 10.23 2.45
CA VAL A 31 -3.49 8.87 2.08
C VAL A 31 -2.85 8.90 0.70
N VAL A 32 -1.69 8.29 0.54
CA VAL A 32 -1.10 8.05 -0.77
C VAL A 32 -1.08 6.54 -1.03
N ILE A 33 -1.72 6.14 -2.13
CA ILE A 33 -1.81 4.74 -2.53
C ILE A 33 -0.70 4.49 -3.55
N ILE A 34 0.22 3.59 -3.23
CA ILE A 34 1.38 3.30 -4.06
C ILE A 34 1.25 1.90 -4.62
N ASN A 35 1.16 1.79 -5.94
CA ASN A 35 1.05 0.52 -6.64
C ASN A 35 2.19 0.40 -7.65
N ILE A 36 3.10 -0.54 -7.39
CA ILE A 36 4.32 -0.72 -8.18
C ILE A 36 4.22 -2.00 -9.01
N SER A 37 4.59 -1.92 -10.29
CA SER A 37 4.78 -3.07 -11.15
C SER A 37 6.27 -3.41 -11.25
N LYS A 38 6.60 -4.67 -11.06
CA LYS A 38 7.97 -5.16 -11.18
C LYS A 38 8.39 -5.34 -12.65
N VAL A 39 7.42 -5.66 -13.49
CA VAL A 39 7.61 -5.93 -14.92
C VAL A 39 6.67 -5.04 -15.72
N GLU A 40 6.56 -5.27 -17.02
CA GLU A 40 5.60 -4.53 -17.83
C GLU A 40 4.20 -4.62 -17.22
N PRO A 41 3.53 -3.48 -16.94
CA PRO A 41 2.29 -3.45 -16.16
C PRO A 41 1.18 -4.39 -16.65
N ARG A 42 1.03 -4.56 -17.96
CA ARG A 42 0.00 -5.44 -18.52
C ARG A 42 0.21 -6.91 -18.18
N LEU A 43 1.45 -7.30 -17.77
CA LEU A 43 1.80 -8.67 -17.42
C LEU A 43 1.81 -8.91 -15.91
N ASP A 44 1.62 -7.86 -15.11
CA ASP A 44 1.67 -7.94 -13.66
C ASP A 44 0.26 -7.93 -13.07
N ALA A 45 -0.18 -9.07 -12.53
CA ALA A 45 -1.48 -9.19 -11.87
C ALA A 45 -1.58 -8.32 -10.61
N GLY A 46 -0.45 -7.93 -10.02
CA GLY A 46 -0.40 -7.05 -8.85
C GLY A 46 -0.52 -5.57 -9.20
N PHE A 47 -0.54 -5.22 -10.49
CA PHE A 47 -0.68 -3.85 -10.94
C PHE A 47 -2.15 -3.55 -11.23
N ALA A 48 -2.70 -2.54 -10.55
CA ALA A 48 -4.10 -2.17 -10.70
C ALA A 48 -4.35 -1.54 -12.07
N ARG A 49 -5.35 -2.04 -12.79
CA ARG A 49 -5.70 -1.52 -14.12
C ARG A 49 -6.57 -0.28 -14.03
N GLY A 50 -6.73 0.43 -15.15
CA GLY A 50 -7.43 1.71 -15.20
C GLY A 50 -8.85 1.68 -14.62
N ASN A 51 -9.64 0.64 -14.91
CA ASN A 51 -10.99 0.50 -14.36
C ASN A 51 -10.98 0.28 -12.84
N HIS A 52 -10.00 -0.46 -12.34
CA HIS A 52 -9.80 -0.64 -10.90
C HIS A 52 -9.40 0.67 -10.22
N ILE A 53 -8.47 1.39 -10.83
CA ILE A 53 -8.01 2.70 -10.33
C ILE A 53 -9.15 3.70 -10.29
N GLN A 54 -10.00 3.72 -11.33
CA GLN A 54 -11.16 4.62 -11.36
C GLN A 54 -12.13 4.30 -10.22
N ALA A 55 -12.46 3.03 -10.01
CA ALA A 55 -13.35 2.61 -8.93
C ALA A 55 -12.74 2.92 -7.56
N LEU A 56 -11.44 2.74 -7.41
CA LEU A 56 -10.71 3.06 -6.19
C LEU A 56 -10.81 4.56 -5.87
N GLY A 57 -10.56 5.41 -6.87
CA GLY A 57 -10.67 6.86 -6.72
C GLY A 57 -12.06 7.31 -6.35
N GLU A 58 -13.10 6.74 -7.00
CA GLU A 58 -14.50 7.07 -6.69
C GLU A 58 -14.84 6.70 -5.24
N GLY A 59 -14.39 5.54 -4.76
CA GLY A 59 -14.59 5.12 -3.38
C GLY A 59 -13.91 6.05 -2.38
N LEU A 60 -12.70 6.48 -2.68
CA LEU A 60 -11.95 7.40 -1.83
C LEU A 60 -12.59 8.80 -1.80
N GLU A 61 -13.05 9.30 -2.94
CA GLU A 61 -13.77 10.58 -2.99
C GLU A 61 -15.05 10.52 -2.16
N SER A 62 -15.78 9.43 -2.24
CA SER A 62 -16.99 9.23 -1.42
C SER A 62 -16.67 9.17 0.06
N SER A 63 -15.48 8.71 0.44
CA SER A 63 -15.08 8.66 1.85
C SER A 63 -14.74 10.01 2.45
N GLY A 64 -14.50 11.03 1.62
CA GLY A 64 -14.10 12.36 2.06
C GLY A 64 -12.63 12.48 2.49
N VAL A 65 -11.84 11.44 2.26
CA VAL A 65 -10.41 11.41 2.62
C VAL A 65 -9.60 12.06 1.49
N ALA A 66 -8.65 12.93 1.84
CA ALA A 66 -7.70 13.46 0.88
C ALA A 66 -6.76 12.34 0.45
N TYR A 67 -6.58 12.14 -0.85
CA TYR A 67 -5.80 11.01 -1.37
C TYR A 67 -5.03 11.36 -2.62
N GLU A 68 -4.01 10.55 -2.90
CA GLU A 68 -3.24 10.55 -4.13
C GLU A 68 -2.97 9.10 -4.52
N ILE A 69 -3.01 8.79 -5.80
CA ILE A 69 -2.67 7.45 -6.31
C ILE A 69 -1.41 7.57 -7.15
N ARG A 70 -0.38 6.80 -6.80
CA ARG A 70 0.89 6.74 -7.51
C ARG A 70 1.12 5.35 -8.04
N GLN A 71 1.27 5.22 -9.34
CA GLN A 71 1.64 3.97 -9.99
C GLN A 71 2.99 4.16 -10.68
N ALA A 72 3.88 3.19 -10.52
CA ALA A 72 5.20 3.24 -11.11
C ALA A 72 5.71 1.82 -11.42
N VAL A 73 6.81 1.73 -12.16
CA VAL A 73 7.49 0.49 -12.48
C VAL A 73 8.86 0.50 -11.82
N GLY A 74 9.24 -0.59 -11.18
CA GLY A 74 10.55 -0.72 -10.54
C GLY A 74 10.94 -2.17 -10.37
N GLU A 75 12.20 -2.49 -10.63
CA GLU A 75 12.72 -3.85 -10.49
C GLU A 75 12.60 -4.39 -9.06
N ASN A 76 12.84 -3.54 -8.09
CA ASN A 76 12.66 -3.85 -6.68
C ASN A 76 11.42 -3.11 -6.17
N VAL A 77 10.34 -3.85 -5.94
CA VAL A 77 9.05 -3.28 -5.55
C VAL A 77 9.15 -2.55 -4.22
N ALA A 78 9.80 -3.15 -3.23
CA ALA A 78 9.94 -2.53 -1.91
C ALA A 78 10.67 -1.20 -1.98
N ASP A 79 11.80 -1.15 -2.69
CA ASP A 79 12.57 0.08 -2.85
C ASP A 79 11.75 1.15 -3.56
N ALA A 80 10.98 0.77 -4.59
CA ALA A 80 10.12 1.71 -5.31
C ALA A 80 8.99 2.26 -4.41
N VAL A 81 8.40 1.41 -3.58
CA VAL A 81 7.39 1.85 -2.60
C VAL A 81 8.00 2.86 -1.63
N LEU A 82 9.17 2.57 -1.09
CA LEU A 82 9.84 3.46 -0.14
C LEU A 82 10.21 4.79 -0.79
N PHE A 83 10.67 4.75 -2.04
CA PHE A 83 10.98 5.96 -2.80
C PHE A 83 9.73 6.83 -3.00
N GLU A 84 8.64 6.24 -3.47
CA GLU A 84 7.40 6.98 -3.71
C GLU A 84 6.79 7.52 -2.40
N ALA A 85 6.89 6.77 -1.32
CA ALA A 85 6.44 7.21 0.00
C ALA A 85 7.22 8.44 0.46
N GLU A 86 8.54 8.43 0.27
CA GLU A 86 9.39 9.57 0.61
C GLU A 86 9.05 10.79 -0.23
N GLN A 87 8.88 10.62 -1.55
CA GLN A 87 8.50 11.71 -2.44
C GLN A 87 7.15 12.33 -2.06
N ALA A 88 6.24 11.54 -1.54
CA ALA A 88 4.93 12.01 -1.09
C ALA A 88 4.97 12.62 0.32
N GLY A 89 6.10 12.58 1.00
CA GLY A 89 6.23 13.08 2.37
C GLY A 89 5.52 12.21 3.41
N ALA A 90 5.37 10.91 3.14
CA ALA A 90 4.70 10.01 4.07
C ALA A 90 5.46 9.88 5.38
N THR A 91 4.71 9.86 6.47
CA THR A 91 5.25 9.71 7.83
C THR A 91 4.96 8.34 8.41
N THR A 92 4.16 7.53 7.71
CA THR A 92 3.83 6.15 8.08
C THR A 92 3.59 5.37 6.80
N ILE A 93 3.99 4.09 6.78
CA ILE A 93 3.70 3.17 5.68
C ILE A 93 2.84 2.04 6.21
N VAL A 94 1.78 1.69 5.47
CA VAL A 94 0.89 0.57 5.80
C VAL A 94 1.06 -0.52 4.76
N VAL A 95 1.22 -1.75 5.21
CA VAL A 95 1.38 -2.90 4.34
C VAL A 95 0.52 -4.06 4.86
N GLY A 96 -0.14 -4.76 3.94
CA GLY A 96 -0.88 -5.97 4.28
C GLY A 96 0.07 -7.16 4.38
N ILE A 97 -0.10 -7.98 5.41
CA ILE A 97 0.70 -9.18 5.63
C ILE A 97 -0.20 -10.38 5.82
N ARG A 98 0.37 -11.56 5.62
CA ARG A 98 -0.36 -12.81 5.79
C ARG A 98 -0.61 -13.10 7.27
N ARG A 99 -1.70 -13.78 7.54
CA ARG A 99 -1.94 -14.34 8.87
C ARG A 99 -0.96 -15.48 9.12
N ARG A 100 -0.73 -15.78 10.40
CA ARG A 100 0.10 -16.90 10.80
C ARG A 100 -0.42 -18.21 10.17
N SER A 101 0.50 -19.00 9.58
CA SER A 101 0.11 -20.27 8.99
C SER A 101 -0.29 -21.28 10.08
N PRO A 102 -1.08 -22.33 9.71
CA PRO A 102 -1.47 -23.38 10.66
C PRO A 102 -0.30 -24.12 11.31
N VAL A 103 0.88 -24.15 10.67
CA VAL A 103 2.10 -24.75 11.22
C VAL A 103 2.88 -23.80 12.14
N GLY A 104 2.31 -22.63 12.45
CA GLY A 104 2.90 -21.70 13.40
C GLY A 104 3.99 -20.80 12.85
N LYS A 105 4.28 -20.86 11.56
CA LYS A 105 5.27 -19.98 10.93
C LYS A 105 4.56 -18.74 10.37
N MET A 106 5.09 -17.58 10.70
CA MET A 106 4.64 -16.34 10.08
C MET A 106 5.33 -16.22 8.73
N LEU A 107 4.55 -16.40 7.65
CA LEU A 107 5.05 -16.22 6.30
C LEU A 107 4.72 -14.80 5.87
N MET A 108 5.70 -13.93 5.98
CA MET A 108 5.60 -12.57 5.47
C MET A 108 6.07 -12.57 4.02
N GLY A 109 5.36 -11.87 3.14
CA GLY A 109 5.81 -11.70 1.77
C GLY A 109 7.13 -10.95 1.70
N SER A 110 7.94 -11.21 0.67
CA SER A 110 9.28 -10.60 0.53
C SER A 110 9.22 -9.08 0.48
N VAL A 111 8.22 -8.51 -0.20
CA VAL A 111 8.06 -7.05 -0.29
C VAL A 111 7.74 -6.47 1.08
N ALA A 112 6.79 -7.06 1.81
CA ALA A 112 6.44 -6.61 3.15
C ALA A 112 7.64 -6.70 4.11
N GLN A 113 8.40 -7.78 4.04
CA GLN A 113 9.59 -7.94 4.87
C GLN A 113 10.63 -6.86 4.58
N SER A 114 10.89 -6.58 3.30
CA SER A 114 11.85 -5.54 2.91
C SER A 114 11.39 -4.15 3.37
N ILE A 115 10.11 -3.85 3.24
CA ILE A 115 9.56 -2.58 3.72
C ILE A 115 9.75 -2.45 5.23
N LEU A 116 9.45 -3.50 5.99
CA LEU A 116 9.61 -3.48 7.45
C LEU A 116 11.07 -3.27 7.86
N LEU A 117 12.01 -3.88 7.14
CA LEU A 117 13.44 -3.79 7.49
C LEU A 117 14.06 -2.47 7.06
N ASP A 118 13.64 -1.91 5.93
CA ASP A 118 14.33 -0.79 5.30
C ASP A 118 13.63 0.56 5.44
N SER A 119 12.40 0.58 5.92
CA SER A 119 11.64 1.83 6.03
C SER A 119 12.26 2.80 7.04
N PRO A 120 12.46 4.09 6.65
CA PRO A 120 12.92 5.12 7.57
C PRO A 120 11.80 5.67 8.46
N VAL A 121 10.55 5.25 8.22
CA VAL A 121 9.37 5.69 9.00
C VAL A 121 8.67 4.49 9.59
N PRO A 122 7.81 4.68 10.61
CA PRO A 122 7.03 3.57 11.18
C PRO A 122 6.21 2.84 10.12
N VAL A 123 6.12 1.53 10.27
CA VAL A 123 5.36 0.66 9.37
C VAL A 123 4.25 -0.03 10.16
N VAL A 124 3.03 0.06 9.65
CA VAL A 124 1.88 -0.64 10.20
C VAL A 124 1.62 -1.86 9.33
N ALA A 125 1.67 -3.03 9.94
CA ALA A 125 1.41 -4.29 9.26
C ALA A 125 -0.02 -4.73 9.58
N VAL A 126 -0.85 -4.88 8.55
CA VAL A 126 -2.27 -5.18 8.68
C VAL A 126 -2.55 -6.58 8.15
N LYS A 127 -3.28 -7.37 8.92
CA LYS A 127 -3.73 -8.71 8.52
C LYS A 127 -5.18 -8.63 8.04
N PRO A 128 -5.47 -9.14 6.84
CA PRO A 128 -6.85 -9.20 6.35
C PRO A 128 -7.75 -10.04 7.23
#